data_9e6d195613118d87f0cc38bbd0f87f8e
#
_entry.id   9e6d195613118d87f0cc38bbd0f87f8e
#
_cell.length_a   1.000
_cell.length_b   1.000
_cell.length_c   1.000
_cell.angle_alpha   90.00
_cell.angle_beta   90.00
_cell.angle_gamma   90.00
#
_symmetry.space_group_name_H-M   'P 1'
#
loop_
_entity.id
_entity.type
_entity.pdbx_description
1 polymer ?
#
loop_
_entity_poly.entity_id
_entity_poly.type
_entity_poly.pdbx_seq_one_letter_code
_entity_poly.pdbx_strand_id
1 'polypeptide(L)'
;MKFSLILILVCAAAAFPQTDPALRDELLKMRDVDQKAREECAKGNGDEQIKCLAETLEKVDKPNTARLNEIFSQQGFPTNKLVGKDGVEAFLLLLQHAPDETLRQKCLKPITKAFKRKEIPPMAYANYVDRLLVRQNKPQIYGSNFDIKGGKLVMSETRDRKNLDKRRRRIGLPPIEEYAKKLKEFYNLEVEIPDQF
;
A
#
# COMPACT_ATOMS: atom_id res chain seq x y z
N MET A 1 40.77 16.42 54.17
CA MET A 1 39.50 16.05 53.51
C MET A 1 39.83 15.67 52.09
N LYS A 2 39.71 14.34 51.75
CA LYS A 2 39.97 13.84 50.39
C LYS A 2 38.61 13.71 49.71
N PHE A 3 38.37 14.54 48.68
CA PHE A 3 37.17 14.39 47.82
C PHE A 3 37.46 13.34 46.76
N SER A 4 36.77 12.20 46.86
CA SER A 4 36.78 11.16 45.84
C SER A 4 35.77 11.51 44.75
N LEU A 5 36.29 11.82 43.57
CA LEU A 5 35.46 12.09 42.36
C LEU A 5 34.99 10.75 41.82
N ILE A 6 33.68 10.44 41.98
CA ILE A 6 33.07 9.27 41.36
C ILE A 6 32.75 9.62 39.92
N LEU A 7 33.50 9.05 38.98
CA LEU A 7 33.28 9.18 37.55
C LEU A 7 32.12 8.22 37.18
N ILE A 8 30.91 8.77 37.00
CA ILE A 8 29.77 7.98 36.49
C ILE A 8 29.98 7.80 35.00
N LEU A 9 30.42 6.61 34.62
CA LEU A 9 30.49 6.20 33.21
C LEU A 9 29.05 5.94 32.70
N VAL A 10 28.47 6.95 32.02
CA VAL A 10 27.21 6.75 31.28
C VAL A 10 27.54 5.96 30.02
N CYS A 11 27.37 4.65 30.09
CA CYS A 11 27.32 3.81 28.88
C CYS A 11 26.14 4.24 28.05
N ALA A 12 26.35 5.10 27.05
CA ALA A 12 25.39 5.28 25.96
C ALA A 12 25.31 3.94 25.21
N ALA A 13 24.29 3.14 25.53
CA ALA A 13 23.95 1.99 24.72
C ALA A 13 23.67 2.50 23.31
N ALA A 14 24.55 2.23 22.36
CA ALA A 14 24.28 2.43 20.94
C ALA A 14 23.05 1.59 20.64
N ALA A 15 21.91 2.25 20.43
CA ALA A 15 20.68 1.60 19.99
C ALA A 15 20.94 1.07 18.57
N PHE A 16 21.38 -0.17 18.46
CA PHE A 16 21.38 -0.88 17.19
C PHE A 16 19.95 -0.82 16.65
N PRO A 17 19.78 -0.56 15.35
CA PRO A 17 18.44 -0.57 14.77
C PRO A 17 17.83 -1.96 15.00
N GLN A 18 16.79 -1.99 15.83
CA GLN A 18 16.11 -3.21 16.18
C GLN A 18 15.42 -3.72 14.92
N THR A 19 15.87 -4.86 14.40
CA THR A 19 15.15 -5.63 13.39
C THR A 19 14.15 -6.52 14.09
N ASP A 20 12.98 -6.72 13.48
CA ASP A 20 11.95 -7.62 13.98
C ASP A 20 11.63 -8.68 12.92
N PRO A 21 12.44 -9.75 12.83
CA PRO A 21 12.21 -10.83 11.88
C PRO A 21 10.87 -11.54 12.10
N ALA A 22 10.41 -11.65 13.34
CA ALA A 22 9.14 -12.30 13.65
C ALA A 22 7.97 -11.51 13.08
N LEU A 23 7.96 -10.19 13.24
CA LEU A 23 6.96 -9.32 12.63
C LEU A 23 7.02 -9.35 11.09
N ARG A 24 8.23 -9.38 10.52
CA ARG A 24 8.40 -9.54 9.07
C ARG A 24 7.75 -10.83 8.58
N ASP A 25 8.07 -11.96 9.19
CA ASP A 25 7.54 -13.27 8.80
C ASP A 25 6.01 -13.34 9.00
N GLU A 26 5.49 -12.72 10.05
CA GLU A 26 4.05 -12.55 10.27
C GLU A 26 3.38 -11.78 9.10
N LEU A 27 3.93 -10.63 8.72
CA LEU A 27 3.40 -9.81 7.63
C LEU A 27 3.42 -10.55 6.29
N LEU A 28 4.50 -11.30 6.01
CA LEU A 28 4.60 -12.11 4.79
C LEU A 28 3.55 -13.22 4.79
N LYS A 29 3.35 -13.92 5.91
CA LYS A 29 2.31 -14.95 6.04
C LYS A 29 0.90 -14.38 5.86
N MET A 30 0.61 -13.23 6.47
CA MET A 30 -0.68 -12.55 6.29
C MET A 30 -0.92 -12.19 4.82
N ARG A 31 0.09 -11.66 4.11
CA ARG A 31 0.04 -11.36 2.68
C ARG A 31 -0.26 -12.62 1.86
N ASP A 32 0.43 -13.71 2.14
CA ASP A 32 0.28 -14.95 1.37
C ASP A 32 -1.13 -15.55 1.53
N VAL A 33 -1.70 -15.48 2.73
CA VAL A 33 -3.10 -15.86 2.98
C VAL A 33 -4.07 -14.95 2.23
N ASP A 34 -3.85 -13.64 2.27
CA ASP A 34 -4.68 -12.65 1.56
C ASP A 34 -4.64 -12.86 0.04
N GLN A 35 -3.46 -13.05 -0.54
CA GLN A 35 -3.31 -13.25 -1.98
C GLN A 35 -3.93 -14.57 -2.43
N LYS A 36 -3.73 -15.65 -1.69
CA LYS A 36 -4.34 -16.95 -1.97
C LYS A 36 -5.87 -16.87 -1.97
N ALA A 37 -6.46 -16.19 -1.00
CA ALA A 37 -7.92 -16.01 -0.94
C ALA A 37 -8.44 -15.27 -2.19
N ARG A 38 -7.73 -14.25 -2.67
CA ARG A 38 -8.10 -13.49 -3.86
C ARG A 38 -7.89 -14.27 -5.15
N GLU A 39 -6.85 -15.05 -5.25
CA GLU A 39 -6.61 -15.97 -6.37
C GLU A 39 -7.73 -17.00 -6.49
N GLU A 40 -8.22 -17.56 -5.36
CA GLU A 40 -9.36 -18.46 -5.38
C GLU A 40 -10.64 -17.74 -5.84
N CYS A 41 -10.90 -16.53 -5.35
CA CYS A 41 -12.05 -15.74 -5.78
C CYS A 41 -12.00 -15.37 -7.26
N ALA A 42 -10.81 -15.18 -7.82
CA ALA A 42 -10.63 -14.85 -9.24
C ALA A 42 -11.00 -16.02 -10.18
N LYS A 43 -11.08 -17.26 -9.69
CA LYS A 43 -11.51 -18.43 -10.48
C LYS A 43 -13.02 -18.47 -10.68
N GLY A 44 -13.79 -17.82 -9.81
CA GLY A 44 -15.24 -17.69 -9.92
C GLY A 44 -15.63 -16.57 -10.89
N ASN A 45 -16.91 -16.52 -11.23
CA ASN A 45 -17.49 -15.46 -12.04
C ASN A 45 -18.77 -14.91 -11.40
N GLY A 46 -19.15 -13.69 -11.77
CA GLY A 46 -20.39 -13.07 -11.34
C GLY A 46 -20.66 -13.19 -9.84
N ASP A 47 -21.80 -13.78 -9.47
CA ASP A 47 -22.25 -13.89 -8.07
C ASP A 47 -21.32 -14.76 -7.21
N GLU A 48 -20.70 -15.78 -7.78
CA GLU A 48 -19.76 -16.64 -7.06
C GLU A 48 -18.52 -15.85 -6.64
N GLN A 49 -17.99 -15.03 -7.53
CA GLN A 49 -16.85 -14.15 -7.22
C GLN A 49 -17.21 -13.12 -6.15
N ILE A 50 -18.40 -12.49 -6.27
CA ILE A 50 -18.89 -11.51 -5.29
C ILE A 50 -19.02 -12.15 -3.90
N LYS A 51 -19.62 -13.35 -3.83
CA LYS A 51 -19.75 -14.10 -2.57
C LYS A 51 -18.41 -14.44 -1.98
N CYS A 52 -17.48 -14.95 -2.78
CA CYS A 52 -16.12 -15.28 -2.34
C CYS A 52 -15.39 -14.03 -1.79
N LEU A 53 -15.47 -12.88 -2.46
CA LEU A 53 -14.87 -11.64 -1.99
C LEU A 53 -15.51 -11.14 -0.68
N ALA A 54 -16.82 -11.29 -0.52
CA ALA A 54 -17.51 -10.97 0.73
C ALA A 54 -17.04 -11.87 1.89
N GLU A 55 -16.86 -13.16 1.64
CA GLU A 55 -16.27 -14.07 2.63
C GLU A 55 -14.80 -13.74 2.95
N THR A 56 -14.02 -13.35 1.94
CA THR A 56 -12.63 -12.90 2.12
C THR A 56 -12.56 -11.66 2.99
N LEU A 57 -13.48 -10.70 2.80
CA LEU A 57 -13.58 -9.52 3.65
C LEU A 57 -13.75 -9.90 5.13
N GLU A 58 -14.65 -10.84 5.44
CA GLU A 58 -14.92 -11.25 6.81
C GLU A 58 -13.79 -12.09 7.43
N LYS A 59 -13.28 -13.08 6.68
CA LYS A 59 -12.37 -14.09 7.20
C LYS A 59 -10.88 -13.68 7.12
N VAL A 60 -10.53 -12.75 6.23
CA VAL A 60 -9.15 -12.35 5.96
C VAL A 60 -8.93 -10.85 6.20
N ASP A 61 -9.70 -9.98 5.51
CA ASP A 61 -9.41 -8.54 5.54
C ASP A 61 -9.68 -7.92 6.91
N LYS A 62 -10.77 -8.29 7.58
CA LYS A 62 -11.08 -7.76 8.92
C LYS A 62 -10.07 -8.20 9.98
N PRO A 63 -9.70 -9.50 10.12
CA PRO A 63 -8.63 -9.92 11.02
C PRO A 63 -7.28 -9.26 10.71
N ASN A 64 -6.89 -9.21 9.44
CA ASN A 64 -5.68 -8.52 9.02
C ASN A 64 -5.71 -7.04 9.41
N THR A 65 -6.84 -6.37 9.21
CA THR A 65 -7.00 -4.95 9.58
C THR A 65 -6.84 -4.73 11.08
N ALA A 66 -7.43 -5.58 11.91
CA ALA A 66 -7.25 -5.52 13.36
C ALA A 66 -5.76 -5.63 13.72
N ARG A 67 -5.05 -6.59 13.12
CA ARG A 67 -3.62 -6.76 13.37
C ARG A 67 -2.77 -5.59 12.86
N LEU A 68 -3.08 -5.03 11.69
CA LEU A 68 -2.42 -3.81 11.19
C LEU A 68 -2.62 -2.61 12.12
N ASN A 69 -3.80 -2.45 12.72
CA ASN A 69 -4.07 -1.42 13.73
C ASN A 69 -3.20 -1.61 14.98
N GLU A 70 -3.05 -2.85 15.47
CA GLU A 70 -2.18 -3.15 16.60
C GLU A 70 -0.72 -2.80 16.29
N ILE A 71 -0.20 -3.28 15.15
CA ILE A 71 1.17 -2.98 14.69
C ILE A 71 1.37 -1.47 14.60
N PHE A 72 0.43 -0.77 13.95
CA PHE A 72 0.53 0.68 13.77
C PHE A 72 0.47 1.44 15.09
N SER A 73 -0.34 0.99 16.04
CA SER A 73 -0.47 1.65 17.35
C SER A 73 0.77 1.45 18.24
N GLN A 74 1.42 0.28 18.15
CA GLN A 74 2.58 -0.07 18.97
C GLN A 74 3.88 0.57 18.44
N GLN A 75 4.08 0.58 17.14
CA GLN A 75 5.39 0.96 16.55
C GLN A 75 5.28 1.88 15.33
N GLY A 76 4.07 2.30 14.98
CA GLY A 76 3.80 3.12 13.80
C GLY A 76 3.87 2.33 12.49
N PHE A 77 4.10 3.05 11.38
CA PHE A 77 4.30 2.42 10.07
C PHE A 77 5.65 1.68 10.05
N PRO A 78 5.68 0.39 9.71
CA PRO A 78 6.91 -0.39 9.70
C PRO A 78 7.91 0.14 8.67
N THR A 79 9.20 0.14 9.03
CA THR A 79 10.28 0.61 8.16
C THR A 79 11.05 -0.56 7.56
N ASN A 80 11.81 -0.29 6.48
CA ASN A 80 12.71 -1.31 5.92
C ASN A 80 13.76 -1.81 6.93
N LYS A 81 14.13 -0.98 7.90
CA LYS A 81 15.02 -1.40 8.99
C LYS A 81 14.37 -2.40 9.93
N LEU A 82 13.08 -2.25 10.18
CA LEU A 82 12.35 -3.08 11.13
C LEU A 82 12.00 -4.44 10.51
N VAL A 83 11.34 -4.45 9.34
CA VAL A 83 10.72 -5.64 8.75
C VAL A 83 11.26 -5.98 7.35
N GLY A 84 12.32 -5.33 6.88
CA GLY A 84 12.79 -5.52 5.52
C GLY A 84 11.86 -4.87 4.48
N LYS A 85 12.34 -4.82 3.24
CA LYS A 85 11.59 -4.23 2.12
C LYS A 85 10.29 -5.01 1.83
N ASP A 86 10.38 -6.33 1.84
CA ASP A 86 9.26 -7.23 1.58
C ASP A 86 8.19 -7.20 2.68
N GLY A 87 8.59 -7.02 3.95
CA GLY A 87 7.63 -6.79 5.05
C GLY A 87 6.88 -5.46 4.91
N VAL A 88 7.57 -4.39 4.47
CA VAL A 88 6.92 -3.09 4.17
C VAL A 88 5.95 -3.24 3.00
N GLU A 89 6.32 -3.94 1.93
CA GLU A 89 5.46 -4.21 0.78
C GLU A 89 4.24 -5.04 1.19
N ALA A 90 4.43 -6.05 2.04
CA ALA A 90 3.33 -6.85 2.60
C ALA A 90 2.35 -5.99 3.42
N PHE A 91 2.86 -5.15 4.32
CA PHE A 91 2.02 -4.23 5.11
C PHE A 91 1.21 -3.28 4.19
N LEU A 92 1.83 -2.72 3.16
CA LEU A 92 1.16 -1.83 2.20
C LEU A 92 0.05 -2.54 1.43
N LEU A 93 0.28 -3.77 1.00
CA LEU A 93 -0.71 -4.56 0.26
C LEU A 93 -1.91 -4.88 1.16
N LEU A 94 -1.67 -5.38 2.36
CA LEU A 94 -2.72 -5.66 3.34
C LEU A 94 -3.52 -4.41 3.68
N LEU A 95 -2.85 -3.26 3.85
CA LEU A 95 -3.49 -1.98 4.12
C LEU A 95 -4.38 -1.51 2.96
N GLN A 96 -4.06 -1.85 1.71
CA GLN A 96 -4.93 -1.55 0.55
C GLN A 96 -6.25 -2.32 0.62
N HIS A 97 -6.25 -3.51 1.21
CA HIS A 97 -7.44 -4.35 1.37
C HIS A 97 -8.20 -4.07 2.66
N ALA A 98 -7.56 -3.42 3.63
CA ALA A 98 -8.19 -3.09 4.91
C ALA A 98 -9.50 -2.28 4.72
N PRO A 99 -10.63 -2.68 5.33
CA PRO A 99 -11.87 -1.90 5.30
C PRO A 99 -11.81 -0.62 6.16
N ASP A 100 -10.84 -0.48 7.07
CA ASP A 100 -10.70 0.65 7.99
C ASP A 100 -10.14 1.90 7.30
N GLU A 101 -11.01 2.84 6.96
CA GLU A 101 -10.64 4.13 6.36
C GLU A 101 -9.77 4.97 7.30
N THR A 102 -10.04 4.92 8.62
CA THR A 102 -9.28 5.68 9.61
C THR A 102 -7.82 5.23 9.66
N LEU A 103 -7.58 3.92 9.66
CA LEU A 103 -6.22 3.37 9.60
C LEU A 103 -5.52 3.81 8.31
N ARG A 104 -6.19 3.69 7.16
CA ARG A 104 -5.62 4.13 5.89
C ARG A 104 -5.24 5.60 5.90
N GLN A 105 -6.11 6.48 6.43
CA GLN A 105 -5.81 7.91 6.55
C GLN A 105 -4.61 8.18 7.47
N LYS A 106 -4.56 7.52 8.62
CA LYS A 106 -3.43 7.64 9.56
C LYS A 106 -2.09 7.22 8.93
N CYS A 107 -2.09 6.22 8.07
CA CYS A 107 -0.90 5.73 7.39
C CYS A 107 -0.40 6.64 6.26
N LEU A 108 -1.20 7.55 5.71
CA LEU A 108 -0.82 8.39 4.56
C LEU A 108 0.45 9.22 4.83
N LYS A 109 0.55 9.88 5.97
CA LYS A 109 1.71 10.72 6.33
C LYS A 109 3.00 9.89 6.52
N PRO A 110 3.00 8.79 7.27
CA PRO A 110 4.13 7.85 7.35
C PRO A 110 4.56 7.30 5.99
N ILE A 111 3.61 6.82 5.17
CA ILE A 111 3.88 6.29 3.82
C ILE A 111 4.53 7.35 2.92
N THR A 112 4.02 8.59 2.96
CA THR A 112 4.62 9.70 2.20
C THR A 112 6.07 9.99 2.66
N LYS A 113 6.36 9.89 3.96
CA LYS A 113 7.72 10.03 4.47
C LYS A 113 8.62 8.88 4.01
N ALA A 114 8.14 7.64 4.07
CA ALA A 114 8.87 6.47 3.60
C ALA A 114 9.14 6.53 2.08
N PHE A 115 8.18 6.99 1.28
CA PHE A 115 8.38 7.25 -0.14
C PHE A 115 9.49 8.29 -0.40
N LYS A 116 9.48 9.42 0.32
CA LYS A 116 10.55 10.46 0.20
C LYS A 116 11.94 9.92 0.56
N ARG A 117 12.03 8.93 1.44
CA ARG A 117 13.28 8.23 1.77
C ARG A 117 13.64 7.10 0.80
N LYS A 118 12.86 6.91 -0.30
CA LYS A 118 13.00 5.84 -1.30
C LYS A 118 12.86 4.42 -0.71
N GLU A 119 12.10 4.28 0.36
CA GLU A 119 11.79 3.01 1.01
C GLU A 119 10.58 2.30 0.36
N ILE A 120 9.76 3.06 -0.36
CA ILE A 120 8.56 2.58 -1.06
C ILE A 120 8.71 2.88 -2.55
N PRO A 121 8.44 1.89 -3.44
CA PRO A 121 8.47 2.11 -4.88
C PRO A 121 7.44 3.17 -5.34
N PRO A 122 7.72 3.95 -6.39
CA PRO A 122 6.83 4.99 -6.90
C PRO A 122 5.41 4.49 -7.21
N MET A 123 5.28 3.32 -7.81
CA MET A 123 3.98 2.75 -8.17
C MET A 123 3.18 2.36 -6.92
N ALA A 124 3.82 1.75 -5.92
CA ALA A 124 3.14 1.39 -4.66
C ALA A 124 2.63 2.64 -3.93
N TYR A 125 3.42 3.73 -3.92
CA TYR A 125 2.99 5.01 -3.38
C TYR A 125 1.82 5.61 -4.16
N ALA A 126 1.89 5.63 -5.50
CA ALA A 126 0.82 6.14 -6.35
C ALA A 126 -0.48 5.36 -6.16
N ASN A 127 -0.42 4.04 -6.20
CA ASN A 127 -1.57 3.16 -5.96
C ASN A 127 -2.22 3.43 -4.62
N TYR A 128 -1.42 3.61 -3.57
CA TYR A 128 -1.94 3.89 -2.23
C TYR A 128 -2.68 5.24 -2.18
N VAL A 129 -2.05 6.31 -2.67
CA VAL A 129 -2.62 7.66 -2.66
C VAL A 129 -3.88 7.74 -3.51
N ASP A 130 -3.84 7.20 -4.73
CA ASP A 130 -4.95 7.26 -5.67
C ASP A 130 -6.14 6.44 -5.16
N ARG A 131 -5.90 5.22 -4.68
CA ARG A 131 -6.97 4.37 -4.11
C ARG A 131 -7.63 5.02 -2.90
N LEU A 132 -6.86 5.70 -2.05
CA LEU A 132 -7.40 6.44 -0.91
C LEU A 132 -8.33 7.56 -1.37
N LEU A 133 -7.98 8.28 -2.44
CA LEU A 133 -8.79 9.35 -3.00
C LEU A 133 -10.06 8.82 -3.68
N VAL A 134 -9.92 7.78 -4.52
CA VAL A 134 -11.06 7.17 -5.23
C VAL A 134 -12.11 6.64 -4.24
N ARG A 135 -11.69 6.00 -3.15
CA ARG A 135 -12.61 5.54 -2.09
C ARG A 135 -13.35 6.68 -1.39
N GLN A 136 -12.83 7.90 -1.44
CA GLN A 136 -13.47 9.13 -0.93
C GLN A 136 -14.28 9.85 -2.02
N ASN A 137 -14.53 9.23 -3.17
CA ASN A 137 -15.15 9.86 -4.35
C ASN A 137 -14.43 11.14 -4.78
N LYS A 138 -13.08 11.13 -4.70
CA LYS A 138 -12.23 12.23 -5.12
C LYS A 138 -11.39 11.83 -6.33
N PRO A 139 -11.13 12.77 -7.26
CA PRO A 139 -10.25 12.52 -8.38
C PRO A 139 -8.86 12.07 -7.93
N GLN A 140 -8.36 10.99 -8.51
CA GLN A 140 -7.00 10.49 -8.28
C GLN A 140 -5.94 11.47 -8.82
N ILE A 141 -4.69 11.30 -8.40
CA ILE A 141 -3.58 12.21 -8.73
C ILE A 141 -2.67 11.64 -9.82
N TYR A 142 -2.40 10.34 -9.77
CA TYR A 142 -1.37 9.70 -10.59
C TYR A 142 -1.93 8.77 -11.68
N GLY A 143 -3.25 8.56 -11.74
CA GLY A 143 -3.89 7.71 -12.73
C GLY A 143 -3.53 6.24 -12.57
N SER A 144 -3.45 5.75 -11.33
CA SER A 144 -3.09 4.35 -11.06
C SER A 144 -4.30 3.44 -10.86
N ASN A 145 -5.51 3.99 -10.65
CA ASN A 145 -6.73 3.21 -10.48
C ASN A 145 -7.55 3.17 -11.75
N PHE A 146 -8.04 1.97 -12.06
CA PHE A 146 -8.90 1.66 -13.18
C PHE A 146 -10.04 0.77 -12.69
N ASP A 147 -11.23 0.99 -13.23
CA ASP A 147 -12.42 0.19 -12.98
C ASP A 147 -12.74 -0.68 -14.20
N ILE A 148 -13.30 -1.87 -14.00
CA ILE A 148 -13.80 -2.68 -15.10
C ILE A 148 -15.22 -2.18 -15.45
N LYS A 149 -15.38 -1.62 -16.64
CA LYS A 149 -16.65 -1.13 -17.17
C LYS A 149 -16.85 -1.65 -18.60
N GLY A 150 -17.95 -2.36 -18.83
CA GLY A 150 -18.22 -2.90 -20.16
C GLY A 150 -17.13 -3.82 -20.72
N GLY A 151 -16.44 -4.58 -19.87
CA GLY A 151 -15.35 -5.47 -20.29
C GLY A 151 -14.03 -4.78 -20.60
N LYS A 152 -13.89 -3.51 -20.26
CA LYS A 152 -12.65 -2.72 -20.42
C LYS A 152 -12.16 -2.21 -19.08
N LEU A 153 -10.87 -1.93 -18.97
CA LEU A 153 -10.27 -1.16 -17.88
C LEU A 153 -10.41 0.33 -18.19
N VAL A 154 -11.26 1.03 -17.47
CA VAL A 154 -11.48 2.48 -17.63
C VAL A 154 -10.79 3.22 -16.50
N MET A 155 -9.90 4.17 -16.82
CA MET A 155 -9.20 4.96 -15.80
C MET A 155 -10.22 5.76 -14.97
N SER A 156 -10.13 5.67 -13.64
CA SER A 156 -10.98 6.43 -12.74
C SER A 156 -10.72 7.94 -12.88
N GLU A 157 -11.69 8.77 -12.47
CA GLU A 157 -11.59 10.23 -12.55
C GLU A 157 -10.23 10.73 -12.03
N THR A 158 -9.55 11.56 -12.84
CA THR A 158 -8.18 12.02 -12.56
C THR A 158 -8.09 13.53 -12.58
N ARG A 159 -7.57 14.09 -11.48
CA ARG A 159 -7.35 15.54 -11.35
C ARG A 159 -6.46 16.06 -12.46
N ASP A 160 -6.87 17.17 -13.11
CA ASP A 160 -6.03 17.88 -14.08
C ASP A 160 -5.31 16.92 -15.04
N ARG A 161 -6.11 16.23 -15.87
CA ARG A 161 -5.66 15.20 -16.80
C ARG A 161 -4.50 15.68 -17.69
N LYS A 162 -4.54 16.93 -18.13
CA LYS A 162 -3.49 17.53 -19.00
C LYS A 162 -2.09 17.51 -18.38
N ASN A 163 -2.00 17.63 -17.07
CA ASN A 163 -0.73 17.61 -16.32
C ASN A 163 -0.43 16.26 -15.66
N LEU A 164 -1.17 15.18 -15.97
CA LEU A 164 -0.98 13.87 -15.36
C LEU A 164 0.45 13.35 -15.51
N ASP A 165 0.99 13.32 -16.72
CA ASP A 165 2.34 12.80 -16.97
C ASP A 165 3.44 13.65 -16.34
N LYS A 166 3.21 14.96 -16.18
CA LYS A 166 4.11 15.81 -15.41
C LYS A 166 4.14 15.42 -13.94
N ARG A 167 2.97 15.09 -13.34
CA ARG A 167 2.90 14.59 -11.95
C ARG A 167 3.53 13.22 -11.83
N ARG A 168 3.25 12.30 -12.75
CA ARG A 168 3.83 10.96 -12.80
C ARG A 168 5.35 11.01 -12.85
N ARG A 169 5.91 11.80 -13.76
CA ARG A 169 7.37 11.97 -13.90
C ARG A 169 8.03 12.49 -12.63
N ARG A 170 7.38 13.43 -11.91
CA ARG A 170 7.92 13.98 -10.65
C ARG A 170 8.15 12.95 -9.55
N ILE A 171 7.42 11.86 -9.58
CA ILE A 171 7.57 10.76 -8.62
C ILE A 171 8.26 9.52 -9.22
N GLY A 172 8.79 9.62 -10.44
CA GLY A 172 9.52 8.53 -11.09
C GLY A 172 8.63 7.49 -11.77
N LEU A 173 7.40 7.84 -12.14
CA LEU A 173 6.51 6.97 -12.92
C LEU A 173 6.65 7.22 -14.42
N PRO A 174 6.48 6.17 -15.26
CA PRO A 174 6.39 6.32 -16.71
C PRO A 174 5.11 7.08 -17.11
N PRO A 175 5.03 7.61 -18.35
CA PRO A 175 3.80 8.17 -18.88
C PRO A 175 2.60 7.22 -18.73
N ILE A 176 1.40 7.79 -18.68
CA ILE A 176 0.19 6.99 -18.43
C ILE A 176 -0.08 5.97 -19.55
N GLU A 177 0.21 6.33 -20.80
CA GLU A 177 0.04 5.44 -21.94
C GLU A 177 0.92 4.18 -21.85
N GLU A 178 2.16 4.33 -21.36
CA GLU A 178 3.04 3.19 -21.12
C GLU A 178 2.52 2.27 -20.02
N TYR A 179 1.94 2.86 -18.98
CA TYR A 179 1.31 2.09 -17.90
C TYR A 179 0.04 1.38 -18.38
N ALA A 180 -0.79 2.05 -19.16
CA ALA A 180 -1.99 1.46 -19.78
C ALA A 180 -1.65 0.26 -20.67
N LYS A 181 -0.58 0.35 -21.46
CA LYS A 181 -0.11 -0.78 -22.26
C LYS A 181 0.23 -2.01 -21.41
N LYS A 182 0.94 -1.80 -20.29
CA LYS A 182 1.25 -2.89 -19.35
C LYS A 182 -0.01 -3.49 -18.70
N LEU A 183 -1.00 -2.65 -18.36
CA LEU A 183 -2.28 -3.13 -17.84
C LEU A 183 -3.04 -3.97 -18.88
N LYS A 184 -3.09 -3.51 -20.14
CA LYS A 184 -3.69 -4.25 -21.24
C LYS A 184 -3.06 -5.63 -21.42
N GLU A 185 -1.73 -5.70 -21.43
CA GLU A 185 -0.98 -6.95 -21.53
C GLU A 185 -1.24 -7.89 -20.33
N PHE A 186 -1.27 -7.34 -19.12
CA PHE A 186 -1.44 -8.13 -17.91
C PHE A 186 -2.86 -8.68 -17.73
N TYR A 187 -3.88 -7.84 -17.96
CA TYR A 187 -5.28 -8.22 -17.77
C TYR A 187 -5.94 -8.80 -19.01
N ASN A 188 -5.29 -8.71 -20.16
CA ASN A 188 -5.86 -9.07 -21.48
C ASN A 188 -7.19 -8.35 -21.74
N LEU A 189 -7.30 -7.09 -21.32
CA LEU A 189 -8.46 -6.23 -21.49
C LEU A 189 -8.06 -4.93 -22.20
N GLU A 190 -8.98 -4.37 -22.99
CA GLU A 190 -8.79 -3.03 -23.54
C GLU A 190 -8.74 -2.01 -22.40
N VAL A 191 -7.86 -1.01 -22.56
CA VAL A 191 -7.68 0.07 -21.58
C VAL A 191 -8.17 1.38 -22.19
N GLU A 192 -9.06 2.04 -21.48
CA GLU A 192 -9.61 3.34 -21.85
C GLU A 192 -9.12 4.42 -20.90
N ILE A 193 -8.51 5.45 -21.46
CA ILE A 193 -8.04 6.64 -20.74
C ILE A 193 -8.86 7.82 -21.24
N PRO A 194 -9.91 8.26 -20.51
CA PRO A 194 -10.72 9.40 -20.92
C PRO A 194 -9.90 10.70 -21.03
N ASP A 195 -10.14 11.47 -22.07
CA ASP A 195 -9.45 12.75 -22.31
C ASP A 195 -9.86 13.82 -21.31
N GLN A 196 -11.09 13.77 -20.85
CA GLN A 196 -11.67 14.68 -19.86
C GLN A 196 -12.51 13.92 -18.84
N PHE A 197 -12.55 14.42 -17.64
CA PHE A 197 -13.46 14.04 -16.57
C PHE A 197 -14.26 15.27 -16.15
#